data_201d3ee2686efe15a0caf1d189e6de25
#
_entry.id   201d3ee2686efe15a0caf1d189e6de25
#
_cell.length_a   1.000
_cell.length_b   1.000
_cell.length_c   1.000
_cell.angle_alpha   90.00
_cell.angle_beta   90.00
_cell.angle_gamma   90.00
#
_symmetry.space_group_name_H-M   'P 1'
#
loop_
_entity.id
_entity.type
_entity.pdbx_description
1 polymer ?
#
loop_
_entity_poly.entity_id
_entity_poly.type
_entity_poly.pdbx_seq_one_letter_code
_entity_poly.pdbx_strand_id
1 'polypeptide(L)'
;FKQAQHKRVGILTRLPLSSGLLTGKFTPQSIFAGDDHRAFNRRGEAFDRGETFSGLDFQTGLRIVEELRPLIPSGFSMTQMALRWILMFPAVTCAIPGAKRAEQVGENASAADLPPLSEATMQKIRELYEREVRPHVHQYW
;
A
#
# COMPACT_ATOMS: atom_id res chain seq x y z
N PHE A 1 -15.59 -7.23 3.71
CA PHE A 1 -16.08 -5.88 4.05
C PHE A 1 -17.58 -5.86 4.43
N LYS A 2 -18.47 -6.50 3.66
CA LYS A 2 -19.92 -6.47 3.90
C LYS A 2 -20.31 -6.90 5.33
N GLN A 3 -19.69 -7.96 5.85
CA GLN A 3 -19.96 -8.44 7.21
C GLN A 3 -19.53 -7.44 8.29
N ALA A 4 -18.37 -6.80 8.11
CA ALA A 4 -17.90 -5.80 9.06
C ALA A 4 -18.86 -4.60 9.12
N GLN A 5 -19.29 -4.11 7.97
CA GLN A 5 -20.29 -3.04 7.90
C GLN A 5 -21.61 -3.43 8.56
N HIS A 6 -22.14 -4.62 8.24
CA HIS A 6 -23.40 -5.12 8.82
C HIS A 6 -23.32 -5.25 10.34
N LYS A 7 -22.19 -5.74 10.86
CA LYS A 7 -21.97 -5.92 12.30
C LYS A 7 -21.41 -4.67 12.99
N ARG A 8 -21.21 -3.56 12.28
CA ARG A 8 -20.61 -2.32 12.80
C ARG A 8 -19.23 -2.55 13.43
N VAL A 9 -18.42 -3.41 12.82
CA VAL A 9 -17.03 -3.69 13.24
C VAL A 9 -16.10 -2.77 12.46
N GLY A 10 -15.24 -2.03 13.18
CA GLY A 10 -14.23 -1.17 12.58
C GLY A 10 -13.12 -1.99 11.90
N ILE A 11 -12.67 -1.55 10.73
CA ILE A 11 -11.53 -2.12 10.01
C ILE A 11 -10.36 -1.14 10.08
N LEU A 12 -9.27 -1.59 10.70
CA LEU A 12 -7.98 -0.88 10.75
C LEU A 12 -7.05 -1.51 9.73
N THR A 13 -6.67 -0.76 8.69
CA THR A 13 -5.78 -1.25 7.64
C THR A 13 -4.33 -1.09 8.06
N ARG A 14 -3.66 -2.21 8.29
CA ARG A 14 -2.23 -2.27 8.59
C ARG A 14 -1.41 -2.36 7.30
N LEU A 15 -0.11 -2.02 7.38
CA LEU A 15 0.84 -2.03 6.27
C LEU A 15 0.34 -1.30 5.00
N PRO A 16 -0.32 -0.15 5.13
CA PRO A 16 -1.01 0.49 4.01
C PRO A 16 -0.07 0.94 2.90
N LEU A 17 1.22 1.03 3.16
CA LEU A 17 2.26 1.41 2.19
C LEU A 17 3.14 0.23 1.75
N SER A 18 2.73 -1.01 2.05
CA SER A 18 3.44 -2.22 1.64
C SER A 18 4.94 -2.16 1.98
N SER A 19 5.28 -1.98 3.27
CA SER A 19 6.65 -1.82 3.78
C SER A 19 7.44 -0.68 3.11
N GLY A 20 6.74 0.32 2.60
CA GLY A 20 7.31 1.49 1.94
C GLY A 20 7.39 1.41 0.41
N LEU A 21 7.00 0.31 -0.24
CA LEU A 21 6.92 0.24 -1.71
C LEU A 21 6.07 1.37 -2.28
N LEU A 22 4.89 1.60 -1.72
CA LEU A 22 3.94 2.62 -2.17
C LEU A 22 4.32 4.06 -1.78
N THR A 23 5.55 4.27 -1.31
CA THR A 23 6.15 5.62 -1.27
C THR A 23 6.70 6.04 -2.64
N GLY A 24 6.95 5.08 -3.54
CA GLY A 24 7.57 5.30 -4.83
C GLY A 24 9.04 5.74 -4.78
N LYS A 25 9.71 5.56 -3.63
CA LYS A 25 11.10 6.01 -3.39
C LYS A 25 12.13 4.90 -3.60
N PHE A 26 11.72 3.64 -3.64
CA PHE A 26 12.67 2.54 -3.83
C PHE A 26 13.05 2.37 -5.29
N THR A 27 14.28 1.91 -5.48
CA THR A 27 14.88 1.58 -6.78
C THR A 27 15.48 0.18 -6.71
N PRO A 28 15.84 -0.44 -7.84
CA PRO A 28 16.54 -1.73 -7.83
C PRO A 28 17.83 -1.74 -7.00
N GLN A 29 18.43 -0.56 -6.79
CA GLN A 29 19.67 -0.36 -6.01
C GLN A 29 19.39 -0.08 -4.53
N SER A 30 18.12 -0.03 -4.10
CA SER A 30 17.78 0.21 -2.69
C SER A 30 18.35 -0.90 -1.80
N ILE A 31 19.12 -0.52 -0.79
CA ILE A 31 19.72 -1.40 0.20
C ILE A 31 19.00 -1.21 1.53
N PHE A 32 18.71 -2.30 2.20
CA PHE A 32 18.11 -2.32 3.53
C PHE A 32 19.16 -2.80 4.54
N ALA A 33 19.21 -2.21 5.73
CA ALA A 33 20.11 -2.63 6.80
C ALA A 33 19.82 -4.09 7.21
N GLY A 34 20.81 -4.79 7.75
CA GLY A 34 20.67 -6.20 8.09
C GLY A 34 19.63 -6.49 9.17
N ASP A 35 19.35 -5.51 10.04
CA ASP A 35 18.30 -5.54 11.08
C ASP A 35 16.93 -5.05 10.60
N ASP A 36 16.82 -4.67 9.33
CA ASP A 36 15.54 -4.27 8.71
C ASP A 36 14.81 -5.51 8.17
N HIS A 37 13.52 -5.67 8.53
CA HIS A 37 12.72 -6.81 8.06
C HIS A 37 12.68 -6.93 6.53
N ARG A 38 12.84 -5.84 5.81
CA ARG A 38 12.93 -5.83 4.34
C ARG A 38 14.20 -6.49 3.81
N ALA A 39 15.22 -6.69 4.67
CA ALA A 39 16.41 -7.47 4.37
C ALA A 39 16.23 -8.94 4.78
N PHE A 40 15.87 -9.18 6.06
CA PHE A 40 15.90 -10.53 6.64
C PHE A 40 14.59 -11.32 6.53
N ASN A 41 13.47 -10.69 6.16
CA ASN A 41 12.17 -11.36 6.05
C ASN A 41 11.52 -11.21 4.66
N ARG A 42 12.33 -11.16 3.60
CA ARG A 42 11.80 -10.94 2.23
C ARG A 42 10.84 -12.01 1.76
N ARG A 43 10.99 -13.22 2.21
CA ARG A 43 10.21 -14.40 1.82
C ARG A 43 9.45 -15.04 2.97
N GLY A 44 9.41 -14.39 4.14
CA GLY A 44 8.83 -14.92 5.36
C GLY A 44 9.78 -15.84 6.14
N GLU A 45 11.09 -15.54 6.11
CA GLU A 45 12.11 -16.33 6.80
C GLU A 45 12.01 -16.25 8.32
N ALA A 46 11.53 -15.14 8.85
CA ALA A 46 11.44 -14.89 10.29
C ALA A 46 9.99 -14.83 10.81
N PHE A 47 9.06 -14.31 9.98
CA PHE A 47 7.64 -14.17 10.32
C PHE A 47 6.81 -14.09 9.04
N ASP A 48 5.49 -13.88 9.16
CA ASP A 48 4.57 -13.95 8.02
C ASP A 48 5.07 -13.17 6.79
N ARG A 49 5.04 -13.83 5.65
CA ARG A 49 5.50 -13.30 4.37
C ARG A 49 4.81 -12.00 3.98
N GLY A 50 3.53 -11.85 4.31
CA GLY A 50 2.73 -10.68 3.99
C GLY A 50 3.20 -9.41 4.69
N GLU A 51 4.00 -9.53 5.77
CA GLU A 51 4.56 -8.40 6.49
C GLU A 51 5.60 -7.60 5.67
N THR A 52 6.23 -8.25 4.69
CA THR A 52 7.24 -7.62 3.84
C THR A 52 6.72 -7.49 2.41
N PHE A 53 6.62 -6.26 1.92
CA PHE A 53 6.13 -5.92 0.58
C PHE A 53 4.80 -6.58 0.22
N SER A 54 3.94 -6.83 1.23
CA SER A 54 2.66 -7.54 1.09
C SER A 54 2.80 -8.93 0.44
N GLY A 55 3.93 -9.58 0.66
CA GLY A 55 4.25 -10.90 0.10
C GLY A 55 4.72 -10.92 -1.35
N LEU A 56 4.86 -9.76 -1.98
CA LEU A 56 5.39 -9.65 -3.34
C LEU A 56 6.92 -9.75 -3.35
N ASP A 57 7.45 -10.28 -4.44
CA ASP A 57 8.86 -10.10 -4.76
C ASP A 57 9.17 -8.60 -4.96
N PHE A 58 10.35 -8.17 -4.49
CA PHE A 58 10.74 -6.77 -4.50
C PHE A 58 10.80 -6.17 -5.92
N GLN A 59 11.36 -6.89 -6.89
CA GLN A 59 11.46 -6.41 -8.27
C GLN A 59 10.06 -6.31 -8.92
N THR A 60 9.20 -7.29 -8.66
CA THR A 60 7.80 -7.25 -9.06
C THR A 60 7.08 -6.06 -8.45
N GLY A 61 7.29 -5.81 -7.13
CA GLY A 61 6.74 -4.64 -6.46
C GLY A 61 7.18 -3.31 -7.07
N LEU A 62 8.46 -3.18 -7.43
CA LEU A 62 8.98 -1.98 -8.10
C LEU A 62 8.32 -1.76 -9.47
N ARG A 63 8.16 -2.82 -10.28
CA ARG A 63 7.49 -2.72 -11.58
C ARG A 63 6.04 -2.24 -11.43
N ILE A 64 5.31 -2.78 -10.46
CA ILE A 64 3.94 -2.37 -10.15
C ILE A 64 3.89 -0.89 -9.74
N VAL A 65 4.84 -0.44 -8.92
CA VAL A 65 4.93 0.98 -8.51
C VAL A 65 5.12 1.90 -9.72
N GLU A 66 5.95 1.51 -10.70
CA GLU A 66 6.13 2.30 -11.92
C GLU A 66 4.83 2.35 -12.77
N GLU A 67 4.06 1.27 -12.82
CA GLU A 67 2.75 1.27 -13.49
C GLU A 67 1.69 2.12 -12.75
N LEU A 68 1.79 2.25 -11.43
CA LEU A 68 0.94 3.14 -10.64
C LEU A 68 1.27 4.62 -10.81
N ARG A 69 2.53 4.94 -11.12
CA ARG A 69 3.02 6.33 -11.19
C ARG A 69 2.19 7.25 -12.12
N PRO A 70 1.83 6.85 -13.35
CA PRO A 70 0.99 7.68 -14.22
C PRO A 70 -0.46 7.83 -13.76
N LEU A 71 -0.90 7.07 -12.74
CA LEU A 71 -2.24 7.14 -12.18
C LEU A 71 -2.34 8.15 -11.03
N ILE A 72 -1.22 8.70 -10.57
CA ILE A 72 -1.19 9.68 -9.46
C ILE A 72 -1.88 10.97 -9.93
N PRO A 73 -2.96 11.40 -9.24
CA PRO A 73 -3.60 12.67 -9.58
C PRO A 73 -2.66 13.86 -9.37
N SER A 74 -2.87 14.92 -10.12
CA SER A 74 -2.12 16.16 -9.91
C SER A 74 -2.26 16.65 -8.46
N GLY A 75 -1.14 17.01 -7.85
CA GLY A 75 -1.09 17.49 -6.46
C GLY A 75 -1.03 16.38 -5.40
N PHE A 76 -1.05 15.10 -5.79
CA PHE A 76 -0.88 13.99 -4.86
C PHE A 76 0.55 13.46 -4.89
N SER A 77 1.06 13.00 -3.74
CA SER A 77 2.18 12.06 -3.72
C SER A 77 1.68 10.62 -3.95
N MET A 78 2.58 9.70 -4.28
CA MET A 78 2.30 8.26 -4.35
C MET A 78 1.74 7.75 -3.00
N THR A 79 2.35 8.15 -1.89
CA THR A 79 1.91 7.83 -0.53
C THR A 79 0.47 8.28 -0.30
N GLN A 80 0.16 9.52 -0.65
CA GLN A 80 -1.18 10.08 -0.48
C GLN A 80 -2.20 9.37 -1.36
N MET A 81 -1.86 9.06 -2.62
CA MET A 81 -2.74 8.28 -3.49
C MET A 81 -3.02 6.89 -2.90
N ALA A 82 -2.00 6.19 -2.39
CA ALA A 82 -2.18 4.87 -1.79
C ALA A 82 -3.07 4.91 -0.54
N LEU A 83 -2.86 5.86 0.35
CA LEU A 83 -3.68 6.04 1.55
C LEU A 83 -5.10 6.46 1.17
N ARG A 84 -5.25 7.40 0.24
CA ARG A 84 -6.56 7.83 -0.24
C ARG A 84 -7.34 6.68 -0.88
N TRP A 85 -6.70 5.83 -1.69
CA TRP A 85 -7.31 4.64 -2.25
C TRP A 85 -7.89 3.72 -1.18
N ILE A 86 -7.16 3.45 -0.11
CA ILE A 86 -7.64 2.64 1.02
C ILE A 86 -8.89 3.27 1.64
N LEU A 87 -8.88 4.58 1.85
CA LEU A 87 -9.99 5.33 2.46
C LEU A 87 -11.22 5.47 1.54
N MET A 88 -11.11 5.11 0.25
CA MET A 88 -12.26 5.04 -0.65
C MET A 88 -13.20 3.86 -0.37
N PHE A 89 -12.77 2.88 0.43
CA PHE A 89 -13.61 1.73 0.78
C PHE A 89 -14.47 2.03 2.02
N PRO A 90 -15.81 2.08 1.91
CA PRO A 90 -16.68 2.50 3.02
C PRO A 90 -16.59 1.60 4.27
N ALA A 91 -16.06 0.39 4.13
CA ALA A 91 -15.86 -0.53 5.25
C ALA A 91 -14.61 -0.19 6.07
N VAL A 92 -13.67 0.55 5.51
CA VAL A 92 -12.41 0.90 6.19
C VAL A 92 -12.66 2.06 7.15
N THR A 93 -12.30 1.86 8.40
CA THR A 93 -12.41 2.89 9.45
C THR A 93 -11.20 3.82 9.44
N CYS A 94 -9.99 3.25 9.38
CA CYS A 94 -8.77 4.03 9.21
C CYS A 94 -7.62 3.17 8.67
N ALA A 95 -6.58 3.83 8.14
CA ALA A 95 -5.29 3.25 7.85
C ALA A 95 -4.28 3.65 8.94
N ILE A 96 -3.32 2.77 9.26
CA ILE A 96 -2.29 3.02 10.27
C ILE A 96 -0.90 3.02 9.63
N PRO A 97 -0.53 4.07 8.86
CA PRO A 97 0.77 4.19 8.24
C PRO A 97 1.87 4.49 9.27
N GLY A 98 3.04 3.86 9.09
CA GLY A 98 4.23 4.22 9.85
C GLY A 98 4.82 5.56 9.37
N ALA A 99 5.54 6.25 10.28
CA ALA A 99 6.31 7.44 9.96
C ALA A 99 7.60 7.48 10.79
N LYS A 100 8.69 7.94 10.18
CA LYS A 100 9.99 8.15 10.85
C LYS A 100 10.26 9.61 11.20
N ARG A 101 9.49 10.55 10.65
CA ARG A 101 9.62 12.00 10.85
C ARG A 101 8.25 12.65 10.95
N ALA A 102 8.17 13.77 11.65
CA ALA A 102 6.93 14.52 11.87
C ALA A 102 6.25 14.94 10.56
N GLU A 103 7.02 15.34 9.56
CA GLU A 103 6.50 15.75 8.25
C GLU A 103 5.73 14.62 7.57
N GLN A 104 6.21 13.36 7.73
CA GLN A 104 5.51 12.19 7.19
C GLN A 104 4.16 11.94 7.88
N VAL A 105 4.05 12.27 9.15
CA VAL A 105 2.75 12.17 9.86
C VAL A 105 1.75 13.15 9.24
N GLY A 106 2.17 14.40 9.01
CA GLY A 106 1.34 15.39 8.33
C GLY A 106 0.95 14.98 6.91
N GLU A 107 1.92 14.49 6.11
CA GLU A 107 1.67 14.00 4.76
C GLU A 107 0.67 12.82 4.76
N ASN A 108 0.84 11.87 5.66
CA ASN A 108 -0.04 10.72 5.78
C ASN A 108 -1.46 11.14 6.19
N ALA A 109 -1.58 12.02 7.19
CA ALA A 109 -2.88 12.50 7.68
C ALA A 109 -3.64 13.29 6.61
N SER A 110 -2.95 14.15 5.86
CA SER A 110 -3.56 14.97 4.80
C SER A 110 -4.19 14.14 3.67
N ALA A 111 -3.83 12.88 3.52
CA ALA A 111 -4.47 11.99 2.55
C ALA A 111 -5.98 11.84 2.77
N ALA A 112 -6.47 12.01 3.99
CA ALA A 112 -7.89 11.95 4.32
C ALA A 112 -8.68 13.15 3.74
N ASP A 113 -8.05 14.30 3.63
CA ASP A 113 -8.66 15.55 3.17
C ASP A 113 -8.58 15.73 1.64
N LEU A 114 -7.82 14.88 0.95
CA LEU A 114 -7.68 14.95 -0.50
C LEU A 114 -8.99 14.56 -1.22
N PRO A 115 -9.24 15.09 -2.41
CA PRO A 115 -10.37 14.69 -3.22
C PRO A 115 -10.44 13.17 -3.45
N PRO A 116 -11.62 12.59 -3.64
CA PRO A 116 -11.76 11.20 -4.03
C PRO A 116 -10.99 10.91 -5.34
N LEU A 117 -10.40 9.71 -5.43
CA LEU A 117 -9.88 9.22 -6.70
C LEU A 117 -11.03 9.02 -7.69
N SER A 118 -10.79 9.33 -8.96
CA SER A 118 -11.80 9.10 -9.99
C SER A 118 -12.12 7.60 -10.15
N GLU A 119 -13.33 7.29 -10.62
CA GLU A 119 -13.69 5.90 -10.91
C GLU A 119 -12.75 5.26 -11.94
N ALA A 120 -12.31 6.04 -12.93
CA ALA A 120 -11.34 5.58 -13.92
C ALA A 120 -9.99 5.20 -13.27
N THR A 121 -9.52 5.99 -12.30
CA THR A 121 -8.31 5.67 -11.53
C THR A 121 -8.52 4.42 -10.68
N MET A 122 -9.64 4.32 -9.97
CA MET A 122 -9.99 3.16 -9.16
C MET A 122 -10.07 1.88 -10.00
N GLN A 123 -10.64 1.96 -11.21
CA GLN A 123 -10.74 0.82 -12.12
C GLN A 123 -9.36 0.39 -12.63
N LYS A 124 -8.50 1.32 -13.05
CA LYS A 124 -7.13 1.01 -13.48
C LYS A 124 -6.29 0.36 -12.38
N ILE A 125 -6.41 0.84 -11.13
CA ILE A 125 -5.73 0.21 -9.99
C ILE A 125 -6.26 -1.22 -9.77
N ARG A 126 -7.56 -1.45 -9.92
CA ARG A 126 -8.15 -2.78 -9.81
C ARG A 126 -7.64 -3.72 -10.91
N GLU A 127 -7.59 -3.28 -12.15
CA GLU A 127 -7.07 -4.04 -13.28
C GLU A 127 -5.60 -4.41 -13.08
N LEU A 128 -4.79 -3.46 -12.60
CA LEU A 128 -3.40 -3.70 -12.24
C LEU A 128 -3.27 -4.74 -11.12
N TYR A 129 -4.09 -4.64 -10.07
CA TYR A 129 -4.12 -5.63 -8.98
C TYR A 129 -4.46 -7.03 -9.51
N GLU A 130 -5.51 -7.18 -10.29
CA GLU A 130 -5.95 -8.47 -10.83
C GLU A 130 -4.88 -9.11 -11.72
N ARG A 131 -4.18 -8.30 -12.51
CA ARG A 131 -3.15 -8.77 -13.45
C ARG A 131 -1.82 -9.07 -12.77
N GLU A 132 -1.34 -8.17 -11.90
CA GLU A 132 0.06 -8.18 -11.44
C GLU A 132 0.22 -8.59 -9.96
N VAL A 133 -0.80 -8.42 -9.12
CA VAL A 133 -0.68 -8.65 -7.67
C VAL A 133 -1.38 -9.94 -7.26
N ARG A 134 -2.63 -10.09 -7.66
CA ARG A 134 -3.50 -11.20 -7.27
C ARG A 134 -2.89 -12.58 -7.48
N PRO A 135 -2.25 -12.90 -8.64
CA PRO A 135 -1.67 -14.21 -8.86
C PRO A 135 -0.58 -14.61 -7.86
N HIS A 136 0.05 -13.62 -7.23
CA HIS A 136 1.18 -13.85 -6.31
C HIS A 136 0.77 -13.97 -4.84
N VAL A 137 -0.32 -13.32 -4.45
CA VAL A 137 -0.61 -13.15 -3.01
C VAL A 137 -2.04 -13.49 -2.58
N HIS A 138 -3.02 -13.43 -3.50
CA HIS A 138 -4.45 -13.49 -3.12
C HIS A 138 -4.84 -14.81 -2.46
N GLN A 139 -4.17 -15.91 -2.78
CA GLN A 139 -4.40 -17.23 -2.19
C GLN A 139 -3.95 -17.34 -0.72
N TYR A 140 -3.28 -16.34 -0.19
CA TYR A 140 -2.80 -16.29 1.20
C TYR A 140 -3.67 -15.41 2.12
N TRP A 141 -4.73 -14.79 1.57
CA TRP A 141 -5.62 -13.86 2.28
C TRP A 141 -7.04 -14.39 2.49
#